data_24237cc0663da5410f481b6bb7f09809
#
_entry.id   24237cc0663da5410f481b6bb7f09809
#
_cell.length_a   1.000
_cell.length_b   1.000
_cell.length_c   1.000
_cell.angle_alpha   90.00
_cell.angle_beta   90.00
_cell.angle_gamma   90.00
#
_symmetry.space_group_name_H-M   'P 1'
#
loop_
_entity.id
_entity.type
_entity.pdbx_description
1 polymer ?
#
loop_
_entity_poly.entity_id
_entity_poly.type
_entity_poly.pdbx_seq_one_letter_code
_entity_poly.pdbx_strand_id
1 'polypeptide(L)'
;RRSSDLDELTGALIGLAQAVGEDKAEPETDRLMMEGLFATLTNVNFDDDSLKKQIEAVHQETAKYVPGCMSCQEPCGRTADYSMEKLWQDQEDIRSLKSLLLFGMRGTAAYAYHAMVLGYTNDQVNAFFYKGMAAIGQDREMEDLLPLVMEEGTVNFKCMELLDKANTETYGIPAPAKVEMKVEKGPFIVISGHDLRDLKLLLEQTEGKGINIYTHGEMLPAHAYPELRKYAHLKGNFGTAWQNQQKEFAGLPAPILFTTNCIMPPKDSYRDRVF
;
A
#
# COMPACT_ATOMS: atom_id res chain seq x y z
N ARG A 1 12.55 15.77 4.02
CA ARG A 1 11.28 16.05 3.30
C ARG A 1 10.35 14.85 3.34
N ARG A 2 10.73 13.70 2.80
CA ARG A 2 9.86 12.50 2.74
C ARG A 2 9.34 12.06 4.12
N SER A 3 10.16 12.06 5.15
CA SER A 3 9.71 11.71 6.52
C SER A 3 8.64 12.67 7.02
N SER A 4 8.77 13.97 6.72
CA SER A 4 7.77 14.97 7.11
C SER A 4 6.47 14.81 6.30
N ASP A 5 6.55 14.47 5.00
CA ASP A 5 5.37 14.27 4.15
C ASP A 5 4.59 13.01 4.59
N LEU A 6 5.28 11.94 5.03
CA LEU A 6 4.63 10.74 5.58
C LEU A 6 3.96 11.01 6.94
N ASP A 7 4.56 11.84 7.79
CA ASP A 7 3.97 12.25 9.07
C ASP A 7 2.76 13.19 8.82
N GLU A 8 2.85 14.10 7.85
CA GLU A 8 1.74 14.97 7.44
C GLU A 8 0.56 14.13 6.90
N LEU A 9 0.82 13.18 6.01
CA LEU A 9 -0.23 12.27 5.52
C LEU A 9 -0.87 11.48 6.67
N THR A 10 -0.07 10.94 7.59
CA THR A 10 -0.58 10.21 8.75
C THR A 10 -1.46 11.11 9.63
N GLY A 11 -1.04 12.34 9.88
CA GLY A 11 -1.82 13.33 10.63
C GLY A 11 -3.14 13.68 9.97
N ALA A 12 -3.14 13.86 8.64
CA ALA A 12 -4.34 14.11 7.85
C ALA A 12 -5.33 12.92 7.90
N LEU A 13 -4.83 11.67 7.83
CA LEU A 13 -5.66 10.47 7.95
C LEU A 13 -6.28 10.32 9.34
N ILE A 14 -5.56 10.69 10.41
CA ILE A 14 -6.11 10.76 11.76
C ILE A 14 -7.23 11.81 11.83
N GLY A 15 -7.00 12.99 11.24
CA GLY A 15 -8.02 14.04 11.13
C GLY A 15 -9.26 13.59 10.38
N LEU A 16 -9.10 12.89 9.26
CA LEU A 16 -10.18 12.29 8.50
C LEU A 16 -10.99 11.30 9.35
N ALA A 17 -10.30 10.40 10.05
CA ALA A 17 -10.94 9.41 10.91
C ALA A 17 -11.76 10.06 12.03
N GLN A 18 -11.24 11.12 12.63
CA GLN A 18 -11.97 11.88 13.66
C GLN A 18 -13.18 12.65 13.09
N ALA A 19 -13.07 13.17 11.87
CA ALA A 19 -14.14 13.88 11.20
C ALA A 19 -15.29 12.96 10.77
N VAL A 20 -14.99 11.77 10.27
CA VAL A 20 -15.97 10.71 9.95
C VAL A 20 -16.67 10.21 11.24
N GLY A 21 -15.92 10.04 12.32
CA GLY A 21 -16.47 9.61 13.61
C GLY A 21 -17.09 8.21 13.55
N GLU A 22 -18.34 8.08 14.05
CA GLU A 22 -19.10 6.82 14.04
C GLU A 22 -19.96 6.64 12.78
N ASP A 23 -19.97 7.62 11.89
CA ASP A 23 -20.73 7.54 10.65
C ASP A 23 -20.11 6.52 9.68
N LYS A 24 -20.93 5.95 8.81
CA LYS A 24 -20.41 5.10 7.74
C LYS A 24 -19.77 6.01 6.68
N ALA A 25 -18.49 5.77 6.41
CA ALA A 25 -17.76 6.46 5.37
C ALA A 25 -18.29 6.08 3.96
N GLU A 26 -18.17 7.02 3.02
CA GLU A 26 -18.42 6.74 1.61
C GLU A 26 -17.30 5.84 1.02
N PRO A 27 -17.60 5.06 -0.03
CA PRO A 27 -16.59 4.17 -0.63
C PRO A 27 -15.30 4.87 -1.07
N GLU A 28 -15.40 6.12 -1.52
CA GLU A 28 -14.23 6.93 -1.89
C GLU A 28 -13.40 7.33 -0.67
N THR A 29 -14.04 7.61 0.45
CA THR A 29 -13.38 7.92 1.73
C THR A 29 -12.63 6.67 2.24
N ASP A 30 -13.25 5.48 2.15
CA ASP A 30 -12.63 4.20 2.48
C ASP A 30 -11.38 3.96 1.61
N ARG A 31 -11.48 4.23 0.30
CA ARG A 31 -10.36 4.10 -0.62
C ARG A 31 -9.20 5.02 -0.23
N LEU A 32 -9.48 6.30 0.04
CA LEU A 32 -8.45 7.27 0.43
C LEU A 32 -7.78 6.92 1.76
N MET A 33 -8.53 6.45 2.74
CA MET A 33 -8.00 5.98 4.02
C MET A 33 -7.02 4.82 3.80
N MET A 34 -7.42 3.83 3.01
CA MET A 34 -6.66 2.62 2.72
C MET A 34 -5.38 2.93 1.93
N GLU A 35 -5.50 3.68 0.84
CA GLU A 35 -4.37 4.12 0.00
C GLU A 35 -3.40 4.98 0.78
N GLY A 36 -3.90 5.89 1.63
CA GLY A 36 -3.07 6.74 2.48
C GLY A 36 -2.27 5.95 3.50
N LEU A 37 -2.90 5.05 4.25
CA LEU A 37 -2.22 4.17 5.19
C LEU A 37 -1.16 3.31 4.49
N PHE A 38 -1.52 2.73 3.33
CA PHE A 38 -0.61 1.92 2.53
C PHE A 38 0.60 2.73 2.03
N ALA A 39 0.39 3.97 1.53
CA ALA A 39 1.46 4.82 1.06
C ALA A 39 2.47 5.22 2.16
N THR A 40 2.06 5.18 3.43
CA THR A 40 2.93 5.48 4.58
C THR A 40 3.83 4.30 5.00
N LEU A 41 3.68 3.12 4.41
CA LEU A 41 4.60 2.01 4.64
C LEU A 41 6.00 2.29 4.10
N THR A 42 6.98 1.66 4.73
CA THR A 42 8.37 1.68 4.26
C THR A 42 8.47 1.00 2.89
N ASN A 43 9.25 1.61 1.98
CA ASN A 43 9.55 1.04 0.65
C ASN A 43 8.33 0.85 -0.28
N VAL A 44 7.34 1.73 -0.18
CA VAL A 44 6.13 1.73 -1.02
C VAL A 44 6.10 2.92 -1.97
N ASN A 45 6.28 4.12 -1.44
CA ASN A 45 6.19 5.35 -2.22
C ASN A 45 7.46 6.20 -2.06
N PHE A 46 8.07 6.61 -3.17
CA PHE A 46 9.27 7.45 -3.24
C PHE A 46 9.04 8.74 -4.03
N ASP A 47 7.78 9.05 -4.36
CA ASP A 47 7.39 10.24 -5.10
C ASP A 47 6.76 11.28 -4.16
N ASP A 48 7.53 12.32 -3.82
CA ASP A 48 7.09 13.40 -2.93
C ASP A 48 5.88 14.17 -3.51
N ASP A 49 5.78 14.30 -4.85
CA ASP A 49 4.65 15.00 -5.48
C ASP A 49 3.37 14.16 -5.43
N SER A 50 3.48 12.84 -5.54
CA SER A 50 2.36 11.91 -5.34
C SER A 50 1.84 11.98 -3.90
N LEU A 51 2.74 11.99 -2.90
CA LEU A 51 2.36 12.10 -1.48
C LEU A 51 1.62 13.41 -1.20
N LYS A 52 2.09 14.55 -1.72
CA LYS A 52 1.41 15.85 -1.56
C LYS A 52 0.01 15.86 -2.16
N LYS A 53 -0.17 15.29 -3.36
CA LYS A 53 -1.50 15.15 -3.97
C LYS A 53 -2.43 14.29 -3.13
N GLN A 54 -1.91 13.24 -2.52
CA GLN A 54 -2.68 12.37 -1.65
C GLN A 54 -3.10 13.09 -0.35
N ILE A 55 -2.19 13.85 0.27
CA ILE A 55 -2.50 14.71 1.43
C ILE A 55 -3.62 15.69 1.09
N GLU A 56 -3.51 16.36 -0.05
CA GLU A 56 -4.53 17.31 -0.50
C GLU A 56 -5.89 16.63 -0.75
N ALA A 57 -5.90 15.44 -1.35
CA ALA A 57 -7.11 14.66 -1.55
C ALA A 57 -7.77 14.28 -0.21
N VAL A 58 -6.98 13.87 0.79
CA VAL A 58 -7.47 13.57 2.15
C VAL A 58 -8.06 14.82 2.80
N HIS A 59 -7.43 15.99 2.67
CA HIS A 59 -7.99 17.25 3.20
C HIS A 59 -9.31 17.64 2.53
N GLN A 60 -9.41 17.48 1.22
CA GLN A 60 -10.65 17.75 0.49
C GLN A 60 -11.77 16.79 0.92
N GLU A 61 -11.45 15.54 1.16
CA GLU A 61 -12.40 14.55 1.65
C GLU A 61 -12.85 14.87 3.08
N THR A 62 -11.90 15.18 3.96
CA THR A 62 -12.18 15.56 5.36
C THR A 62 -13.14 16.75 5.45
N ALA A 63 -13.00 17.72 4.54
CA ALA A 63 -13.88 18.90 4.50
C ALA A 63 -15.36 18.56 4.31
N LYS A 64 -15.71 17.40 3.76
CA LYS A 64 -17.10 16.94 3.61
C LYS A 64 -17.74 16.57 4.96
N TYR A 65 -16.95 16.15 5.92
CA TYR A 65 -17.39 15.67 7.24
C TYR A 65 -17.30 16.75 8.33
N VAL A 66 -16.66 17.90 8.06
CA VAL A 66 -16.51 18.97 9.06
C VAL A 66 -17.66 19.98 8.89
N PRO A 67 -18.57 20.12 9.88
CA PRO A 67 -19.68 21.07 9.79
C PRO A 67 -19.19 22.52 9.72
N GLY A 68 -19.77 23.30 8.80
CA GLY A 68 -19.63 24.76 8.76
C GLY A 68 -18.52 25.34 7.91
N CYS A 69 -17.78 24.52 7.16
CA CYS A 69 -16.63 24.97 6.36
C CYS A 69 -16.95 25.43 4.93
N MET A 70 -18.18 25.73 4.60
CA MET A 70 -18.59 26.16 3.24
C MET A 70 -18.11 27.56 2.83
N SER A 71 -17.46 28.32 3.71
CA SER A 71 -17.06 29.73 3.48
C SER A 71 -15.56 30.02 3.53
N CYS A 72 -14.71 29.04 3.79
CA CYS A 72 -13.26 29.24 3.89
C CYS A 72 -12.58 29.15 2.50
N GLN A 73 -11.66 30.08 2.21
CA GLN A 73 -10.80 30.03 1.01
C GLN A 73 -9.65 29.02 1.10
N GLU A 74 -9.46 28.41 2.27
CA GLU A 74 -8.49 27.33 2.50
C GLU A 74 -9.21 26.01 2.74
N PRO A 75 -8.62 24.87 2.34
CA PRO A 75 -9.20 23.56 2.60
C PRO A 75 -9.35 23.35 4.11
N CYS A 76 -10.57 23.37 4.60
CA CYS A 76 -10.90 23.25 6.03
C CYS A 76 -10.46 21.91 6.64
N GLY A 77 -10.24 20.89 5.83
CA GLY A 77 -9.70 19.60 6.25
C GLY A 77 -8.38 19.69 7.00
N ARG A 78 -7.53 20.67 6.70
CA ARG A 78 -6.25 20.88 7.40
C ARG A 78 -6.38 21.22 8.87
N THR A 79 -7.47 21.80 9.31
CA THR A 79 -7.69 22.14 10.72
C THR A 79 -7.96 20.92 11.60
N ALA A 80 -8.26 19.78 10.98
CA ALA A 80 -8.49 18.52 11.67
C ALA A 80 -7.20 17.69 11.82
N ASP A 81 -6.07 18.10 11.21
CA ASP A 81 -4.83 17.33 11.21
C ASP A 81 -4.29 17.11 12.62
N TYR A 82 -3.90 15.88 12.88
CA TYR A 82 -3.21 15.52 14.12
C TYR A 82 -1.70 15.72 13.95
N SER A 83 -1.08 16.41 14.91
CA SER A 83 0.38 16.54 14.91
C SER A 83 1.04 15.25 15.39
N MET A 84 1.78 14.60 14.52
CA MET A 84 2.53 13.39 14.85
C MET A 84 3.60 13.62 15.95
N GLU A 85 4.02 14.87 16.16
CA GLU A 85 4.91 15.23 17.27
C GLU A 85 4.30 14.88 18.63
N LYS A 86 2.98 15.04 18.80
CA LYS A 86 2.26 14.64 20.02
C LYS A 86 2.40 13.15 20.29
N LEU A 87 2.26 12.31 19.25
CA LEU A 87 2.47 10.86 19.37
C LEU A 87 3.90 10.54 19.83
N TRP A 88 4.90 11.17 19.21
CA TRP A 88 6.29 10.88 19.52
C TRP A 88 6.75 11.37 20.88
N GLN A 89 6.06 12.37 21.43
CA GLN A 89 6.30 12.93 22.78
C GLN A 89 5.42 12.32 23.88
N ASP A 90 4.49 11.43 23.53
CA ASP A 90 3.61 10.76 24.48
C ASP A 90 4.40 9.88 25.46
N GLN A 91 3.77 9.52 26.59
CA GLN A 91 4.34 8.58 27.56
C GLN A 91 4.76 7.27 26.85
N GLU A 92 5.84 6.64 27.30
CA GLU A 92 6.49 5.54 26.58
C GLU A 92 5.55 4.37 26.26
N ASP A 93 4.74 3.92 27.24
CA ASP A 93 3.81 2.81 27.04
C ASP A 93 2.66 3.19 26.09
N ILE A 94 2.10 4.39 26.24
CA ILE A 94 1.05 4.91 25.36
C ILE A 94 1.58 5.08 23.95
N ARG A 95 2.75 5.69 23.77
CA ARG A 95 3.43 5.83 22.48
C ARG A 95 3.66 4.47 21.83
N SER A 96 4.10 3.49 22.60
CA SER A 96 4.37 2.13 22.10
C SER A 96 3.10 1.44 21.60
N LEU A 97 2.00 1.52 22.36
CA LEU A 97 0.71 0.93 21.96
C LEU A 97 0.11 1.65 20.74
N LYS A 98 0.11 2.99 20.72
CA LYS A 98 -0.34 3.77 19.56
C LYS A 98 0.51 3.47 18.31
N SER A 99 1.83 3.33 18.47
CA SER A 99 2.72 2.97 17.37
C SER A 99 2.47 1.57 16.85
N LEU A 100 2.25 0.59 17.74
CA LEU A 100 1.93 -0.77 17.37
C LEU A 100 0.61 -0.84 16.59
N LEU A 101 -0.43 -0.13 17.07
CA LEU A 101 -1.71 -0.01 16.38
C LEU A 101 -1.56 0.63 14.99
N LEU A 102 -0.82 1.73 14.89
CA LEU A 102 -0.58 2.43 13.63
C LEU A 102 0.15 1.54 12.62
N PHE A 103 1.21 0.87 13.05
CA PHE A 103 1.99 0.02 12.14
C PHE A 103 1.23 -1.25 11.74
N GLY A 104 0.42 -1.81 12.63
CA GLY A 104 -0.52 -2.89 12.31
C GLY A 104 -1.50 -2.47 11.22
N MET A 105 -2.20 -1.35 11.42
CA MET A 105 -3.16 -0.83 10.42
C MET A 105 -2.52 -0.52 9.07
N ARG A 106 -1.28 0.00 9.04
CA ARG A 106 -0.55 0.18 7.77
C ARG A 106 -0.33 -1.13 7.03
N GLY A 107 0.02 -2.20 7.76
CA GLY A 107 0.17 -3.55 7.20
C GLY A 107 -1.15 -4.11 6.69
N THR A 108 -2.22 -3.99 7.50
CA THR A 108 -3.58 -4.40 7.12
C THR A 108 -4.08 -3.64 5.90
N ALA A 109 -3.79 -2.34 5.80
CA ALA A 109 -4.17 -1.51 4.65
C ALA A 109 -3.50 -1.97 3.34
N ALA A 110 -2.27 -2.49 3.40
CA ALA A 110 -1.62 -3.07 2.22
C ALA A 110 -2.39 -4.29 1.71
N TYR A 111 -2.82 -5.18 2.59
CA TYR A 111 -3.65 -6.34 2.23
C TYR A 111 -5.03 -5.92 1.70
N ALA A 112 -5.66 -4.97 2.38
CA ALA A 112 -6.96 -4.44 1.97
C ALA A 112 -6.91 -3.77 0.59
N TYR A 113 -5.85 -3.00 0.31
CA TYR A 113 -5.63 -2.38 -1.00
C TYR A 113 -5.54 -3.42 -2.13
N HIS A 114 -4.73 -4.46 -1.96
CA HIS A 114 -4.59 -5.50 -2.96
C HIS A 114 -5.89 -6.31 -3.17
N ALA A 115 -6.71 -6.47 -2.15
CA ALA A 115 -8.05 -7.05 -2.30
C ALA A 115 -9.01 -6.08 -3.02
N MET A 116 -8.99 -4.80 -2.64
CA MET A 116 -9.87 -3.76 -3.19
C MET A 116 -9.67 -3.57 -4.70
N VAL A 117 -8.42 -3.55 -5.19
CA VAL A 117 -8.14 -3.41 -6.63
C VAL A 117 -8.64 -4.59 -7.46
N LEU A 118 -8.95 -5.71 -6.81
CA LEU A 118 -9.61 -6.88 -7.39
C LEU A 118 -11.14 -6.89 -7.20
N GLY A 119 -11.69 -5.84 -6.58
CA GLY A 119 -13.12 -5.71 -6.33
C GLY A 119 -13.62 -6.33 -5.03
N TYR A 120 -12.73 -6.68 -4.10
CA TYR A 120 -13.06 -7.27 -2.80
C TYR A 120 -12.86 -6.28 -1.67
N THR A 121 -13.89 -6.05 -0.87
CA THR A 121 -13.86 -5.16 0.30
C THR A 121 -14.53 -5.83 1.50
N ASN A 122 -14.25 -5.33 2.71
CA ASN A 122 -14.87 -5.80 3.94
C ASN A 122 -15.17 -4.61 4.86
N ASP A 123 -16.45 -4.37 5.15
CA ASP A 123 -16.92 -3.24 5.96
C ASP A 123 -16.32 -3.21 7.37
N GLN A 124 -16.03 -4.39 7.98
CA GLN A 124 -15.42 -4.44 9.31
C GLN A 124 -13.95 -4.00 9.28
N VAL A 125 -13.23 -4.36 8.23
CA VAL A 125 -11.85 -3.91 8.02
C VAL A 125 -11.83 -2.40 7.80
N ASN A 126 -12.70 -1.89 6.93
CA ASN A 126 -12.78 -0.46 6.64
C ASN A 126 -13.14 0.36 7.89
N ALA A 127 -14.18 -0.05 8.63
CA ALA A 127 -14.60 0.61 9.87
C ALA A 127 -13.50 0.64 10.94
N PHE A 128 -12.67 -0.40 11.01
CA PHE A 128 -11.60 -0.46 11.98
C PHE A 128 -10.50 0.57 11.70
N PHE A 129 -10.18 0.88 10.45
CA PHE A 129 -9.21 1.94 10.13
C PHE A 129 -9.63 3.27 10.76
N TYR A 130 -10.91 3.67 10.67
CA TYR A 130 -11.40 4.90 11.30
C TYR A 130 -11.33 4.81 12.82
N LYS A 131 -11.79 3.71 13.40
CA LYS A 131 -11.75 3.47 14.85
C LYS A 131 -10.33 3.56 15.41
N GLY A 132 -9.39 2.86 14.78
CA GLY A 132 -8.00 2.82 15.21
C GLY A 132 -7.28 4.16 15.01
N MET A 133 -7.45 4.80 13.85
CA MET A 133 -6.84 6.10 13.56
C MET A 133 -7.38 7.19 14.48
N ALA A 134 -8.70 7.23 14.72
CA ALA A 134 -9.29 8.18 15.66
C ALA A 134 -8.76 7.98 17.08
N ALA A 135 -8.59 6.73 17.54
CA ALA A 135 -8.04 6.42 18.86
C ALA A 135 -6.58 6.89 19.03
N ILE A 136 -5.76 6.83 17.97
CA ILE A 136 -4.38 7.37 17.99
C ILE A 136 -4.40 8.87 18.25
N GLY A 137 -5.33 9.60 17.63
CA GLY A 137 -5.46 11.05 17.75
C GLY A 137 -6.10 11.53 19.05
N GLN A 138 -6.55 10.62 19.93
CA GLN A 138 -7.21 10.93 21.21
C GLN A 138 -6.27 10.67 22.39
N ASP A 139 -6.56 11.35 23.52
CA ASP A 139 -5.96 11.02 24.80
C ASP A 139 -6.62 9.73 25.32
N ARG A 140 -5.84 8.65 25.37
CA ARG A 140 -6.28 7.32 25.76
C ARG A 140 -5.30 6.72 26.76
N GLU A 141 -5.84 5.97 27.72
CA GLU A 141 -5.05 5.21 28.66
C GLU A 141 -4.69 3.83 28.09
N MET A 142 -3.75 3.14 28.72
CA MET A 142 -3.28 1.82 28.28
C MET A 142 -4.42 0.79 28.23
N GLU A 143 -5.34 0.85 29.20
CA GLU A 143 -6.51 -0.02 29.29
C GLU A 143 -7.47 0.10 28.11
N ASP A 144 -7.51 1.28 27.46
CA ASP A 144 -8.31 1.52 26.26
C ASP A 144 -7.57 1.09 24.98
N LEU A 145 -6.25 1.27 24.93
CA LEU A 145 -5.44 1.00 23.75
C LEU A 145 -5.13 -0.49 23.54
N LEU A 146 -4.88 -1.23 24.62
CA LEU A 146 -4.52 -2.65 24.53
C LEU A 146 -5.63 -3.49 23.85
N PRO A 147 -6.93 -3.33 24.20
CA PRO A 147 -8.02 -4.01 23.46
C PRO A 147 -8.03 -3.66 21.96
N LEU A 148 -7.73 -2.42 21.58
CA LEU A 148 -7.68 -2.02 20.16
C LEU A 148 -6.53 -2.69 19.42
N VAL A 149 -5.37 -2.84 20.04
CA VAL A 149 -4.23 -3.58 19.46
C VAL A 149 -4.59 -5.06 19.25
N MET A 150 -5.30 -5.66 20.19
CA MET A 150 -5.75 -7.05 20.06
C MET A 150 -6.84 -7.21 18.98
N GLU A 151 -7.74 -6.23 18.88
CA GLU A 151 -8.78 -6.20 17.84
C GLU A 151 -8.15 -6.01 16.45
N GLU A 152 -7.09 -5.17 16.32
CA GLU A 152 -6.33 -5.01 15.08
C GLU A 152 -5.82 -6.35 14.56
N GLY A 153 -5.23 -7.19 15.42
CA GLY A 153 -4.80 -8.53 15.03
C GLY A 153 -5.93 -9.41 14.48
N THR A 154 -7.13 -9.30 15.05
CA THR A 154 -8.32 -10.02 14.58
C THR A 154 -8.81 -9.48 13.23
N VAL A 155 -8.79 -8.15 13.06
CA VAL A 155 -9.18 -7.49 11.82
C VAL A 155 -8.18 -7.80 10.70
N ASN A 156 -6.88 -7.78 11.01
CA ASN A 156 -5.85 -8.16 10.07
C ASN A 156 -6.02 -9.61 9.59
N PHE A 157 -6.36 -10.53 10.47
CA PHE A 157 -6.64 -11.93 10.09
C PHE A 157 -7.81 -12.01 9.07
N LYS A 158 -8.92 -11.28 9.30
CA LYS A 158 -10.03 -11.20 8.35
C LYS A 158 -9.62 -10.56 7.01
N CYS A 159 -8.73 -9.57 7.06
CA CYS A 159 -8.21 -8.94 5.86
C CYS A 159 -7.32 -9.90 5.05
N MET A 160 -6.53 -10.72 5.72
CA MET A 160 -5.74 -11.78 5.07
C MET A 160 -6.64 -12.83 4.39
N GLU A 161 -7.72 -13.26 5.05
CA GLU A 161 -8.74 -14.14 4.42
C GLU A 161 -9.36 -13.50 3.17
N LEU A 162 -9.67 -12.19 3.26
CA LEU A 162 -10.21 -11.44 2.12
C LEU A 162 -9.23 -11.41 0.95
N LEU A 163 -7.96 -11.15 1.21
CA LEU A 163 -6.92 -11.11 0.17
C LEU A 163 -6.67 -12.51 -0.43
N ASP A 164 -6.61 -13.55 0.40
CA ASP A 164 -6.48 -14.93 -0.08
C ASP A 164 -7.64 -15.28 -1.02
N LYS A 165 -8.87 -14.97 -0.61
CA LYS A 165 -10.06 -15.15 -1.46
C LYS A 165 -9.94 -14.35 -2.76
N ALA A 166 -9.60 -13.07 -2.71
CA ALA A 166 -9.46 -12.21 -3.87
C ALA A 166 -8.42 -12.76 -4.87
N ASN A 167 -7.26 -13.18 -4.37
CA ASN A 167 -6.19 -13.72 -5.20
C ASN A 167 -6.56 -15.10 -5.79
N THR A 168 -7.10 -16.00 -4.99
CA THR A 168 -7.43 -17.37 -5.43
C THR A 168 -8.60 -17.41 -6.40
N GLU A 169 -9.62 -16.56 -6.22
CA GLU A 169 -10.73 -16.44 -7.17
C GLU A 169 -10.31 -15.74 -8.47
N THR A 170 -9.34 -14.80 -8.41
CA THR A 170 -8.89 -14.04 -9.60
C THR A 170 -7.80 -14.76 -10.39
N TYR A 171 -6.84 -15.40 -9.70
CA TYR A 171 -5.65 -15.97 -10.32
C TYR A 171 -5.58 -17.50 -10.23
N GLY A 172 -6.54 -18.13 -9.57
CA GLY A 172 -6.60 -19.55 -9.31
C GLY A 172 -5.81 -19.97 -8.08
N ILE A 173 -6.01 -21.21 -7.65
CA ILE A 173 -5.31 -21.76 -6.48
C ILE A 173 -3.83 -21.93 -6.83
N PRO A 174 -2.90 -21.36 -6.05
CA PRO A 174 -1.48 -21.47 -6.33
C PRO A 174 -0.99 -22.91 -6.19
N ALA A 175 -0.13 -23.31 -7.12
CA ALA A 175 0.48 -24.64 -7.13
C ALA A 175 2.00 -24.52 -7.36
N PRO A 176 2.79 -25.49 -6.86
CA PRO A 176 4.23 -25.49 -7.07
C PRO A 176 4.60 -25.35 -8.55
N ALA A 177 5.53 -24.47 -8.86
CA ALA A 177 6.00 -24.20 -10.22
C ALA A 177 7.53 -24.13 -10.25
N LYS A 178 8.10 -24.57 -11.37
CA LYS A 178 9.51 -24.32 -11.67
C LYS A 178 9.61 -22.95 -12.32
N VAL A 179 10.52 -22.12 -11.83
CA VAL A 179 10.74 -20.76 -12.33
C VAL A 179 12.18 -20.67 -12.84
N GLU A 180 12.33 -20.30 -14.12
CA GLU A 180 13.66 -20.09 -14.70
C GLU A 180 14.29 -18.80 -14.16
N MET A 181 15.58 -18.89 -13.82
CA MET A 181 16.35 -17.76 -13.28
C MET A 181 17.30 -17.16 -14.33
N LYS A 182 17.20 -17.61 -15.58
CA LYS A 182 18.02 -17.12 -16.68
C LYS A 182 17.20 -16.27 -17.63
N VAL A 183 17.75 -15.13 -18.01
CA VAL A 183 17.15 -14.27 -19.03
C VAL A 183 17.45 -14.83 -20.42
N GLU A 184 16.41 -15.08 -21.21
CA GLU A 184 16.51 -15.47 -22.61
C GLU A 184 16.92 -14.28 -23.49
N LYS A 185 17.53 -14.56 -24.63
CA LYS A 185 17.87 -13.54 -25.61
C LYS A 185 16.60 -12.94 -26.23
N GLY A 186 16.52 -11.63 -26.28
CA GLY A 186 15.38 -10.90 -26.87
C GLY A 186 14.96 -9.71 -26.02
N PRO A 187 13.98 -8.93 -26.47
CA PRO A 187 13.44 -7.82 -25.67
C PRO A 187 12.69 -8.36 -24.45
N PHE A 188 12.86 -7.67 -23.34
CA PHE A 188 12.19 -8.05 -22.10
C PHE A 188 11.91 -6.86 -21.19
N ILE A 189 10.98 -7.04 -20.25
CA ILE A 189 10.65 -6.13 -19.16
C ILE A 189 10.84 -6.88 -17.84
N VAL A 190 11.37 -6.19 -16.83
CA VAL A 190 11.41 -6.69 -15.45
C VAL A 190 10.33 -5.96 -14.63
N ILE A 191 9.52 -6.71 -13.90
CA ILE A 191 8.51 -6.17 -12.98
C ILE A 191 8.87 -6.56 -11.55
N SER A 192 8.85 -5.58 -10.63
CA SER A 192 9.20 -5.76 -9.22
C SER A 192 8.17 -5.11 -8.31
N GLY A 193 8.01 -5.67 -7.13
CA GLY A 193 7.02 -5.26 -6.12
C GLY A 193 6.06 -6.39 -5.78
N HIS A 194 4.79 -6.06 -5.44
CA HIS A 194 3.81 -7.04 -4.97
C HIS A 194 2.50 -7.04 -5.75
N ASP A 195 2.23 -6.07 -6.63
CA ASP A 195 0.92 -5.95 -7.28
C ASP A 195 0.73 -6.96 -8.41
N LEU A 196 -0.06 -8.00 -8.13
CA LEU A 196 -0.38 -9.04 -9.11
C LEU A 196 -1.32 -8.54 -10.21
N ARG A 197 -2.13 -7.51 -9.94
CA ARG A 197 -3.00 -6.91 -10.94
C ARG A 197 -2.18 -6.20 -12.01
N ASP A 198 -1.16 -5.43 -11.60
CA ASP A 198 -0.26 -4.77 -12.54
C ASP A 198 0.52 -5.79 -13.39
N LEU A 199 0.99 -6.88 -12.77
CA LEU A 199 1.60 -7.97 -13.52
C LEU A 199 0.61 -8.55 -14.55
N LYS A 200 -0.64 -8.82 -14.17
CA LYS A 200 -1.65 -9.34 -15.09
C LYS A 200 -1.89 -8.39 -16.26
N LEU A 201 -2.06 -7.09 -15.98
CA LEU A 201 -2.25 -6.07 -17.01
C LEU A 201 -1.04 -5.97 -17.96
N LEU A 202 0.17 -6.06 -17.41
CA LEU A 202 1.39 -6.09 -18.22
C LEU A 202 1.42 -7.32 -19.14
N LEU A 203 1.08 -8.48 -18.61
CA LEU A 203 1.02 -9.72 -19.39
C LEU A 203 -0.03 -9.64 -20.52
N GLU A 204 -1.23 -9.14 -20.23
CA GLU A 204 -2.28 -8.92 -21.23
C GLU A 204 -1.83 -7.94 -22.32
N GLN A 205 -1.21 -6.84 -21.95
CA GLN A 205 -0.73 -5.82 -22.89
C GLN A 205 0.42 -6.28 -23.78
N THR A 206 1.25 -7.21 -23.30
CA THR A 206 2.46 -7.66 -24.01
C THR A 206 2.26 -9.01 -24.72
N GLU A 207 1.11 -9.66 -24.59
CA GLU A 207 0.83 -10.92 -25.23
C GLU A 207 0.96 -10.80 -26.76
N GLY A 208 1.68 -11.73 -27.37
CA GLY A 208 1.91 -11.78 -28.81
C GLY A 208 2.87 -10.71 -29.37
N LYS A 209 3.43 -9.83 -28.53
CA LYS A 209 4.34 -8.74 -28.96
C LYS A 209 5.81 -9.14 -29.03
N GLY A 210 6.16 -10.37 -28.68
CA GLY A 210 7.55 -10.85 -28.69
C GLY A 210 8.41 -10.26 -27.57
N ILE A 211 7.80 -9.77 -26.50
CA ILE A 211 8.45 -9.22 -25.31
C ILE A 211 8.34 -10.21 -24.17
N ASN A 212 9.46 -10.62 -23.60
CA ASN A 212 9.48 -11.50 -22.43
C ASN A 212 9.30 -10.71 -21.13
N ILE A 213 8.59 -11.28 -20.17
CA ILE A 213 8.39 -10.69 -18.84
C ILE A 213 9.13 -11.53 -17.80
N TYR A 214 9.86 -10.85 -16.93
CA TYR A 214 10.53 -11.43 -15.78
C TYR A 214 10.07 -10.73 -14.49
N THR A 215 9.70 -11.52 -13.49
CA THR A 215 9.46 -10.99 -12.14
C THR A 215 10.79 -10.73 -11.44
N HIS A 216 10.76 -9.96 -10.35
CA HIS A 216 11.91 -9.74 -9.49
C HIS A 216 11.49 -9.75 -8.02
N GLY A 217 12.37 -10.26 -7.14
CA GLY A 217 12.18 -10.21 -5.69
C GLY A 217 10.89 -10.89 -5.24
N GLU A 218 10.07 -10.15 -4.49
CA GLU A 218 8.84 -10.65 -3.88
C GLU A 218 7.71 -10.93 -4.88
N MET A 219 7.88 -10.60 -6.16
CA MET A 219 6.94 -10.99 -7.23
C MET A 219 7.12 -12.46 -7.66
N LEU A 220 8.17 -13.15 -7.23
CA LEU A 220 8.42 -14.56 -7.57
C LEU A 220 7.22 -15.49 -7.32
N PRO A 221 6.45 -15.37 -6.21
CA PRO A 221 5.27 -16.22 -5.97
C PRO A 221 4.18 -16.13 -7.04
N ALA A 222 4.16 -15.07 -7.86
CA ALA A 222 3.19 -14.91 -8.95
C ALA A 222 3.19 -16.11 -9.92
N HIS A 223 4.34 -16.76 -10.11
CA HIS A 223 4.47 -17.94 -10.98
C HIS A 223 3.72 -19.18 -10.47
N ALA A 224 3.27 -19.20 -9.22
CA ALA A 224 2.46 -20.27 -8.68
C ALA A 224 0.99 -20.20 -9.12
N TYR A 225 0.51 -19.02 -9.52
CA TYR A 225 -0.89 -18.80 -9.89
C TYR A 225 -1.16 -19.23 -11.34
N PRO A 226 -2.15 -20.14 -11.59
CA PRO A 226 -2.42 -20.67 -12.93
C PRO A 226 -2.76 -19.60 -13.97
N GLU A 227 -3.58 -18.61 -13.58
CA GLU A 227 -4.04 -17.54 -14.47
C GLU A 227 -2.94 -16.54 -14.88
N LEU A 228 -1.86 -16.46 -14.12
CA LEU A 228 -0.67 -15.69 -14.48
C LEU A 228 0.32 -16.55 -15.27
N ARG A 229 0.53 -17.80 -14.83
CA ARG A 229 1.47 -18.73 -15.46
C ARG A 229 1.04 -19.17 -16.87
N LYS A 230 -0.25 -19.05 -17.23
CA LYS A 230 -0.73 -19.39 -18.57
C LYS A 230 -0.09 -18.55 -19.69
N TYR A 231 0.40 -17.37 -19.38
CA TYR A 231 1.07 -16.50 -20.35
C TYR A 231 2.47 -17.02 -20.68
N ALA A 232 2.66 -17.54 -21.89
CA ALA A 232 3.91 -18.20 -22.30
C ALA A 232 5.14 -17.27 -22.31
N HIS A 233 4.93 -15.95 -22.33
CA HIS A 233 5.97 -14.93 -22.26
C HIS A 233 6.31 -14.46 -20.84
N LEU A 234 5.61 -14.94 -19.80
CA LEU A 234 6.08 -14.87 -18.42
C LEU A 234 7.18 -15.94 -18.24
N LYS A 235 8.43 -15.55 -18.46
CA LYS A 235 9.54 -16.49 -18.65
C LYS A 235 10.18 -16.97 -17.36
N GLY A 236 10.31 -16.11 -16.38
CA GLY A 236 11.02 -16.46 -15.17
C GLY A 236 11.21 -15.29 -14.21
N ASN A 237 12.18 -15.45 -13.33
CA ASN A 237 12.52 -14.42 -12.34
C ASN A 237 13.93 -13.90 -12.59
N PHE A 238 14.11 -12.59 -12.54
CA PHE A 238 15.38 -11.90 -12.64
C PHE A 238 15.89 -11.53 -11.25
N GLY A 239 17.17 -11.71 -11.00
CA GLY A 239 17.82 -11.28 -9.77
C GLY A 239 17.39 -12.06 -8.53
N THR A 240 17.49 -11.42 -7.38
CA THR A 240 17.33 -12.06 -6.07
C THR A 240 16.30 -11.31 -5.20
N ALA A 241 16.71 -10.77 -4.05
CA ALA A 241 15.81 -10.12 -3.10
C ALA A 241 15.76 -8.59 -3.32
N TRP A 242 14.68 -7.96 -2.87
CA TRP A 242 14.40 -6.52 -3.07
C TRP A 242 15.55 -5.60 -2.62
N GLN A 243 16.25 -5.91 -1.55
CA GLN A 243 17.38 -5.11 -1.06
C GLN A 243 18.58 -5.08 -2.02
N ASN A 244 18.62 -5.99 -3.00
CA ASN A 244 19.66 -6.06 -4.02
C ASN A 244 19.33 -5.28 -5.30
N GLN A 245 18.12 -4.73 -5.43
CA GLN A 245 17.64 -4.02 -6.61
C GLN A 245 18.64 -2.99 -7.15
N GLN A 246 19.20 -2.15 -6.28
CA GLN A 246 20.12 -1.10 -6.69
C GLN A 246 21.41 -1.61 -7.33
N LYS A 247 21.81 -2.83 -7.01
CA LYS A 247 22.96 -3.51 -7.61
C LYS A 247 22.56 -4.29 -8.87
N GLU A 248 21.45 -4.99 -8.81
CA GLU A 248 20.99 -5.90 -9.87
C GLU A 248 20.44 -5.15 -11.09
N PHE A 249 19.81 -3.99 -10.88
CA PHE A 249 19.27 -3.16 -11.96
C PHE A 249 20.31 -2.22 -12.60
N ALA A 250 21.47 -2.05 -11.96
CA ALA A 250 22.55 -1.29 -12.55
C ALA A 250 23.02 -1.95 -13.86
N GLY A 251 22.92 -1.21 -14.98
CA GLY A 251 23.32 -1.72 -16.29
C GLY A 251 22.34 -2.70 -16.95
N LEU A 252 21.18 -2.97 -16.35
CA LEU A 252 20.13 -3.78 -16.97
C LEU A 252 19.63 -3.11 -18.26
N PRO A 253 19.71 -3.75 -19.44
CA PRO A 253 19.32 -3.13 -20.71
C PRO A 253 17.81 -3.32 -21.00
N ALA A 254 16.94 -3.08 -20.02
CA ALA A 254 15.51 -3.31 -20.13
C ALA A 254 14.71 -2.30 -19.30
N PRO A 255 13.47 -1.99 -19.66
CA PRO A 255 12.52 -1.30 -18.80
C PRO A 255 12.27 -2.08 -17.52
N ILE A 256 12.07 -1.33 -16.42
CA ILE A 256 11.76 -1.85 -15.11
C ILE A 256 10.43 -1.25 -14.68
N LEU A 257 9.43 -2.08 -14.44
CA LEU A 257 8.16 -1.66 -13.87
C LEU A 257 8.20 -1.87 -12.37
N PHE A 258 8.10 -0.78 -11.60
CA PHE A 258 7.89 -0.84 -10.17
C PHE A 258 6.41 -0.78 -9.86
N THR A 259 5.95 -1.73 -9.06
CA THR A 259 4.58 -1.73 -8.54
C THR A 259 4.57 -1.18 -7.11
N THR A 260 4.23 -1.98 -6.14
CA THR A 260 4.12 -1.58 -4.74
C THR A 260 4.96 -2.49 -3.85
N ASN A 261 5.42 -2.00 -2.71
CA ASN A 261 6.17 -2.72 -1.68
C ASN A 261 7.50 -3.32 -2.14
N CYS A 262 8.39 -3.50 -1.18
CA CYS A 262 9.69 -4.11 -1.37
C CYS A 262 10.49 -3.52 -2.56
N ILE A 263 10.35 -2.21 -2.76
CA ILE A 263 11.13 -1.46 -3.75
C ILE A 263 12.16 -0.56 -3.07
N MET A 264 13.21 -0.23 -3.80
CA MET A 264 14.27 0.67 -3.35
C MET A 264 14.27 1.96 -4.19
N PRO A 265 14.66 3.12 -3.64
CA PRO A 265 14.82 4.34 -4.42
C PRO A 265 15.71 4.07 -5.63
N PRO A 266 15.26 4.38 -6.87
CA PRO A 266 16.06 4.16 -8.05
C PRO A 266 17.34 4.99 -8.04
N LYS A 267 18.47 4.38 -8.40
CA LYS A 267 19.74 5.09 -8.62
C LYS A 267 19.78 5.73 -10.01
N ASP A 268 20.56 6.79 -10.15
CA ASP A 268 20.72 7.51 -11.42
C ASP A 268 21.20 6.60 -12.57
N SER A 269 21.91 5.50 -12.25
CA SER A 269 22.39 4.54 -13.25
C SER A 269 21.29 3.76 -13.99
N TYR A 270 20.03 3.77 -13.50
CA TYR A 270 18.90 3.06 -14.13
C TYR A 270 17.54 3.76 -13.93
N ARG A 271 17.49 4.93 -13.29
CA ARG A 271 16.25 5.68 -13.04
C ARG A 271 15.46 6.00 -14.30
N ASP A 272 16.17 6.27 -15.40
CA ASP A 272 15.60 6.55 -16.73
C ASP A 272 14.83 5.37 -17.35
N ARG A 273 14.97 4.18 -16.78
CA ARG A 273 14.30 2.94 -17.23
C ARG A 273 13.25 2.43 -16.26
N VAL A 274 12.99 3.15 -15.17
CA VAL A 274 11.96 2.82 -14.16
C VAL A 274 10.66 3.54 -14.50
N PHE A 275 9.56 2.78 -14.45
CA PHE A 275 8.20 3.22 -14.74
C PHE A 275 7.26 2.76 -13.64
#